data_c4139a406b02df167b6aebf9da166b28
#
_entry.id   c4139a406b02df167b6aebf9da166b28
#
_cell.length_a   1.000
_cell.length_b   1.000
_cell.length_c   1.000
_cell.angle_alpha   90.00
_cell.angle_beta   90.00
_cell.angle_gamma   90.00
#
_symmetry.space_group_name_H-M   'P 1'
#
loop_
_entity.id
_entity.type
_entity.pdbx_description
1 polymer ?
#
loop_
_entity_poly.entity_id
_entity_poly.type
_entity_poly.pdbx_seq_one_letter_code
_entity_poly.pdbx_strand_id
1 'polypeptide(L)'
;GIDVSYAQGAIDWQKVKASGVEFAMLRASRGPVSSTRPASEDTTFQRNITEAAEAGIKVGVYHYLYAHTVSEAKQEAKFFIKTISPYQITYPVVLDVEEQSQANLGKSALTKIVKAFLDEVNAAGYYGMLYSNKSWLTTYLDMSKLTGYEVWLAQWNTVPTYTGDLSLIHISEPTRLRC
;
A
#
# COMPACT_ATOMS: atom_id res chain seq x y z
N GLY A 1 8.86 7.76 9.18
CA GLY A 1 8.89 6.87 8.01
C GLY A 1 8.81 7.62 6.70
N ILE A 2 9.09 6.95 5.61
CA ILE A 2 8.95 7.49 4.24
C ILE A 2 8.20 6.50 3.36
N ASP A 3 7.56 7.01 2.31
CA ASP A 3 6.90 6.25 1.25
C ASP A 3 7.70 6.43 -0.05
N VAL A 4 7.96 5.33 -0.75
CA VAL A 4 8.87 5.28 -1.89
C VAL A 4 8.33 4.43 -3.02
N SER A 5 8.46 4.96 -4.24
CA SER A 5 8.20 4.26 -5.50
C SER A 5 9.24 4.65 -6.55
N TYR A 6 9.07 4.21 -7.78
CA TYR A 6 9.92 4.65 -8.90
C TYR A 6 9.97 6.19 -9.07
N ALA A 7 8.95 6.89 -8.58
CA ALA A 7 8.83 8.35 -8.74
C ALA A 7 9.94 9.13 -8.01
N GLN A 8 10.53 8.56 -6.97
CA GLN A 8 11.64 9.14 -6.23
C GLN A 8 13.01 8.89 -6.88
N GLY A 9 13.08 8.04 -7.92
CA GLY A 9 14.33 7.72 -8.61
C GLY A 9 15.34 6.95 -7.75
N ALA A 10 16.61 7.33 -7.86
CA ALA A 10 17.68 6.72 -7.09
C ALA A 10 17.74 7.32 -5.67
N ILE A 11 17.72 6.47 -4.67
CA ILE A 11 17.76 6.84 -3.25
C ILE A 11 19.10 6.41 -2.65
N ASP A 12 19.70 7.30 -1.87
CA ASP A 12 20.85 7.01 -1.02
C ASP A 12 20.33 6.57 0.37
N TRP A 13 20.15 5.28 0.55
CA TRP A 13 19.56 4.72 1.76
C TRP A 13 20.42 4.93 3.02
N GLN A 14 21.74 5.11 2.88
CA GLN A 14 22.60 5.45 4.00
C GLN A 14 22.34 6.88 4.49
N LYS A 15 22.13 7.83 3.58
CA LYS A 15 21.71 9.19 3.97
C LYS A 15 20.30 9.22 4.56
N VAL A 16 19.37 8.43 4.02
CA VAL A 16 18.03 8.27 4.59
C VAL A 16 18.11 7.77 6.02
N LYS A 17 18.92 6.74 6.29
CA LYS A 17 19.15 6.23 7.66
C LYS A 17 19.77 7.29 8.56
N ALA A 18 20.79 7.98 8.10
CA ALA A 18 21.49 9.02 8.85
C ALA A 18 20.57 10.22 9.20
N SER A 19 19.50 10.45 8.42
CA SER A 19 18.50 11.48 8.73
C SER A 19 17.48 11.08 9.82
N GLY A 20 17.62 9.89 10.41
CA GLY A 20 16.75 9.40 11.49
C GLY A 20 15.49 8.67 11.00
N VAL A 21 15.40 8.32 9.72
CA VAL A 21 14.31 7.50 9.20
C VAL A 21 14.46 6.06 9.70
N GLU A 22 13.42 5.54 10.34
CA GLU A 22 13.41 4.20 10.94
C GLU A 22 12.79 3.15 10.05
N PHE A 23 11.80 3.54 9.21
CA PHE A 23 11.12 2.62 8.30
C PHE A 23 10.75 3.29 6.98
N ALA A 24 10.56 2.46 5.94
CA ALA A 24 10.08 2.86 4.63
C ALA A 24 8.95 1.93 4.14
N MET A 25 7.95 2.53 3.48
CA MET A 25 6.90 1.82 2.76
C MET A 25 7.24 1.85 1.27
N LEU A 26 7.54 0.70 0.69
CA LEU A 26 8.02 0.59 -0.69
C LEU A 26 6.91 0.10 -1.61
N ARG A 27 6.66 0.79 -2.73
CA ARG A 27 5.78 0.24 -3.74
C ARG A 27 6.42 -0.99 -4.36
N ALA A 28 5.83 -2.17 -4.12
CA ALA A 28 6.32 -3.41 -4.72
C ALA A 28 5.74 -3.62 -6.11
N SER A 29 4.46 -3.28 -6.30
CA SER A 29 3.79 -3.53 -7.58
C SER A 29 2.52 -2.70 -7.75
N ARG A 30 1.95 -2.78 -8.93
CA ARG A 30 0.63 -2.26 -9.27
C ARG A 30 -0.14 -3.25 -10.13
N GLY A 31 -1.45 -3.15 -10.11
CA GLY A 31 -2.34 -3.89 -11.00
C GLY A 31 -2.26 -3.47 -12.48
N PRO A 32 -2.99 -4.17 -13.36
CA PRO A 32 -3.03 -3.84 -14.76
C PRO A 32 -3.82 -2.55 -14.99
N VAL A 33 -3.21 -1.58 -15.68
CA VAL A 33 -3.87 -0.32 -16.06
C VAL A 33 -4.74 -0.50 -17.30
N SER A 34 -4.36 -1.46 -18.17
CA SER A 34 -5.09 -1.82 -19.40
C SER A 34 -4.58 -3.17 -19.94
N SER A 35 -5.21 -3.71 -20.98
CA SER A 35 -4.75 -4.92 -21.66
C SER A 35 -3.32 -4.82 -22.22
N THR A 36 -2.87 -3.62 -22.55
CA THR A 36 -1.51 -3.34 -23.04
C THR A 36 -0.52 -2.94 -21.94
N ARG A 37 -1.00 -2.69 -20.74
CA ARG A 37 -0.18 -2.38 -19.56
C ARG A 37 -0.55 -3.32 -18.40
N PRO A 38 -0.01 -4.55 -18.40
CA PRO A 38 -0.33 -5.56 -17.41
C PRO A 38 0.15 -5.15 -16.01
N ALA A 39 -0.22 -5.96 -15.01
CA ALA A 39 0.34 -5.86 -13.67
C ALA A 39 1.87 -5.90 -13.75
N SER A 40 2.52 -5.06 -12.99
CA SER A 40 3.98 -4.95 -13.01
C SER A 40 4.55 -4.66 -11.64
N GLU A 41 5.74 -5.18 -11.42
CA GLU A 41 6.60 -4.77 -10.32
C GLU A 41 7.03 -3.31 -10.51
N ASP A 42 7.24 -2.58 -9.43
CA ASP A 42 7.83 -1.24 -9.49
C ASP A 42 9.30 -1.36 -9.89
N THR A 43 9.72 -0.57 -10.86
CA THR A 43 11.07 -0.69 -11.47
C THR A 43 12.22 -0.44 -10.51
N THR A 44 11.95 0.17 -9.36
CA THR A 44 12.96 0.42 -8.32
C THR A 44 12.83 -0.50 -7.11
N PHE A 45 11.81 -1.36 -7.07
CA PHE A 45 11.47 -2.15 -5.88
C PHE A 45 12.61 -3.04 -5.39
N GLN A 46 13.17 -3.88 -6.28
CA GLN A 46 14.24 -4.82 -5.90
C GLN A 46 15.46 -4.12 -5.31
N ARG A 47 15.86 -3.00 -5.93
CA ARG A 47 16.96 -2.20 -5.41
C ARG A 47 16.61 -1.59 -4.07
N ASN A 48 15.46 -0.93 -3.97
CA ASN A 48 15.06 -0.22 -2.76
C ASN A 48 14.87 -1.15 -1.57
N ILE A 49 14.26 -2.33 -1.75
CA ILE A 49 14.06 -3.26 -0.64
C ILE A 49 15.37 -3.84 -0.13
N THR A 50 16.31 -4.11 -1.04
CA THR A 50 17.65 -4.63 -0.68
C THR A 50 18.47 -3.56 0.04
N GLU A 51 18.64 -2.39 -0.58
CA GLU A 51 19.47 -1.31 -0.05
C GLU A 51 18.92 -0.72 1.26
N ALA A 52 17.58 -0.62 1.41
CA ALA A 52 16.93 -0.18 2.65
C ALA A 52 17.20 -1.17 3.79
N ALA A 53 17.08 -2.47 3.53
CA ALA A 53 17.36 -3.51 4.52
C ALA A 53 18.84 -3.50 4.93
N GLU A 54 19.78 -3.37 3.98
CA GLU A 54 21.23 -3.26 4.24
C GLU A 54 21.58 -2.01 5.06
N ALA A 55 20.83 -0.90 4.87
CA ALA A 55 20.97 0.31 5.68
C ALA A 55 20.32 0.18 7.09
N GLY A 56 19.70 -0.96 7.41
CA GLY A 56 19.02 -1.19 8.69
C GLY A 56 17.72 -0.39 8.84
N ILE A 57 17.04 -0.09 7.73
CA ILE A 57 15.70 0.51 7.68
C ILE A 57 14.68 -0.62 7.65
N LYS A 58 13.68 -0.56 8.53
CA LYS A 58 12.56 -1.51 8.51
C LYS A 58 11.70 -1.28 7.27
N VAL A 59 11.25 -2.36 6.62
CA VAL A 59 10.56 -2.25 5.34
C VAL A 59 9.16 -2.84 5.41
N GLY A 60 8.19 -2.03 5.03
CA GLY A 60 6.86 -2.45 4.60
C GLY A 60 6.71 -2.27 3.08
N VAL A 61 5.69 -2.87 2.53
CA VAL A 61 5.48 -2.85 1.08
C VAL A 61 4.03 -2.56 0.74
N TYR A 62 3.79 -1.97 -0.44
CA TYR A 62 2.42 -1.74 -0.88
C TYR A 62 2.18 -2.09 -2.35
N HIS A 63 0.91 -2.39 -2.64
CA HIS A 63 0.39 -2.61 -3.98
C HIS A 63 -0.66 -1.56 -4.32
N TYR A 64 -0.53 -0.91 -5.47
CA TYR A 64 -1.53 0.03 -5.98
C TYR A 64 -2.62 -0.73 -6.76
N LEU A 65 -3.85 -0.70 -6.27
CA LEU A 65 -4.97 -1.52 -6.77
C LEU A 65 -5.62 -0.92 -8.01
N TYR A 66 -5.75 -1.71 -9.07
CA TYR A 66 -6.52 -1.38 -10.27
C TYR A 66 -7.76 -2.26 -10.50
N ALA A 67 -7.92 -3.35 -9.75
CA ALA A 67 -8.99 -4.33 -9.95
C ALA A 67 -10.40 -3.72 -9.95
N HIS A 68 -11.24 -4.11 -10.89
CA HIS A 68 -12.66 -3.75 -10.99
C HIS A 68 -13.58 -4.90 -10.61
N THR A 69 -13.04 -6.10 -10.42
CA THR A 69 -13.78 -7.30 -10.01
C THR A 69 -13.04 -8.04 -8.89
N VAL A 70 -13.77 -8.87 -8.15
CA VAL A 70 -13.20 -9.75 -7.12
C VAL A 70 -12.17 -10.72 -7.72
N SER A 71 -12.41 -11.22 -8.94
CA SER A 71 -11.47 -12.11 -9.63
C SER A 71 -10.15 -11.40 -9.95
N GLU A 72 -10.21 -10.17 -10.45
CA GLU A 72 -9.03 -9.35 -10.72
C GLU A 72 -8.27 -9.03 -9.43
N ALA A 73 -8.97 -8.66 -8.35
CA ALA A 73 -8.33 -8.41 -7.05
C ALA A 73 -7.52 -9.61 -6.55
N LYS A 74 -8.06 -10.81 -6.68
CA LYS A 74 -7.34 -12.04 -6.34
C LYS A 74 -6.13 -12.29 -7.24
N GLN A 75 -6.21 -11.95 -8.52
CA GLN A 75 -5.06 -12.06 -9.43
C GLN A 75 -3.97 -11.05 -9.08
N GLU A 76 -4.36 -9.80 -8.78
CA GLU A 76 -3.42 -8.77 -8.33
C GLU A 76 -2.76 -9.16 -6.99
N ALA A 77 -3.53 -9.69 -6.04
CA ALA A 77 -2.99 -10.17 -4.77
C ALA A 77 -1.96 -11.29 -4.97
N LYS A 78 -2.25 -12.28 -5.81
CA LYS A 78 -1.30 -13.36 -6.13
C LYS A 78 -0.03 -12.84 -6.80
N PHE A 79 -0.15 -11.89 -7.72
CA PHE A 79 0.99 -11.23 -8.34
C PHE A 79 1.83 -10.50 -7.29
N PHE A 80 1.21 -9.70 -6.43
CA PHE A 80 1.86 -8.96 -5.36
C PHE A 80 2.58 -9.90 -4.37
N ILE A 81 1.89 -10.93 -3.88
CA ILE A 81 2.46 -11.94 -2.97
C ILE A 81 3.69 -12.60 -3.60
N LYS A 82 3.61 -12.99 -4.88
CA LYS A 82 4.74 -13.54 -5.62
C LYS A 82 5.92 -12.57 -5.68
N THR A 83 5.65 -11.28 -5.93
CA THR A 83 6.69 -10.24 -6.01
C THR A 83 7.41 -10.06 -4.68
N ILE A 84 6.70 -10.10 -3.56
CA ILE A 84 7.28 -9.82 -2.24
C ILE A 84 7.84 -11.07 -1.52
N SER A 85 7.43 -12.27 -1.93
CA SER A 85 7.79 -13.53 -1.24
C SER A 85 9.29 -13.81 -1.14
N PRO A 86 10.20 -13.32 -2.02
CA PRO A 86 11.64 -13.51 -1.86
C PRO A 86 12.26 -12.68 -0.73
N TYR A 87 11.53 -11.71 -0.17
CA TYR A 87 12.07 -10.71 0.75
C TYR A 87 11.53 -10.85 2.16
N GLN A 88 12.33 -10.45 3.15
CA GLN A 88 11.88 -10.36 4.54
C GLN A 88 11.16 -9.03 4.75
N ILE A 89 9.84 -9.07 4.93
CA ILE A 89 9.00 -7.91 5.21
C ILE A 89 8.84 -7.79 6.72
N THR A 90 9.21 -6.65 7.30
CA THR A 90 9.21 -6.41 8.75
C THR A 90 8.11 -5.45 9.21
N TYR A 91 7.43 -4.80 8.27
CA TYR A 91 6.30 -3.89 8.47
C TYR A 91 5.08 -4.39 7.69
N PRO A 92 3.89 -3.79 7.87
CA PRO A 92 2.68 -4.24 7.20
C PRO A 92 2.78 -4.31 5.67
N VAL A 93 1.96 -5.16 5.11
CA VAL A 93 1.75 -5.33 3.66
C VAL A 93 0.48 -4.60 3.29
N VAL A 94 0.60 -3.53 2.50
CA VAL A 94 -0.46 -2.53 2.34
C VAL A 94 -1.13 -2.62 0.97
N LEU A 95 -2.46 -2.55 0.97
CA LEU A 95 -3.26 -2.32 -0.22
C LEU A 95 -3.59 -0.83 -0.34
N ASP A 96 -3.10 -0.18 -1.38
CA ASP A 96 -3.35 1.22 -1.71
C ASP A 96 -4.59 1.34 -2.62
N VAL A 97 -5.65 1.99 -2.11
CA VAL A 97 -6.96 2.09 -2.76
C VAL A 97 -7.32 3.56 -2.95
N GLU A 98 -7.01 4.09 -4.14
CA GLU A 98 -7.29 5.49 -4.52
C GLU A 98 -7.44 5.68 -6.04
N GLU A 99 -7.54 4.57 -6.80
CA GLU A 99 -7.65 4.62 -8.26
C GLU A 99 -9.00 5.15 -8.70
N GLN A 100 -9.01 6.31 -9.36
CA GLN A 100 -10.22 7.04 -9.73
C GLN A 100 -11.18 6.23 -10.62
N SER A 101 -10.68 5.31 -11.44
CA SER A 101 -11.53 4.44 -12.28
C SER A 101 -12.46 3.54 -11.46
N GLN A 102 -12.12 3.28 -10.19
CA GLN A 102 -12.92 2.44 -9.28
C GLN A 102 -14.04 3.22 -8.57
N ALA A 103 -14.04 4.55 -8.61
CA ALA A 103 -15.01 5.37 -7.89
C ALA A 103 -16.48 5.10 -8.30
N ASN A 104 -16.70 4.64 -9.54
CA ASN A 104 -18.02 4.36 -10.08
C ASN A 104 -18.49 2.90 -9.90
N LEU A 105 -17.71 2.04 -9.27
CA LEU A 105 -18.08 0.63 -9.06
C LEU A 105 -19.20 0.45 -8.03
N GLY A 106 -19.44 1.47 -7.21
CA GLY A 106 -20.36 1.42 -6.09
C GLY A 106 -19.72 0.81 -4.83
N LYS A 107 -20.16 1.33 -3.70
CA LYS A 107 -19.58 1.07 -2.37
C LYS A 107 -19.47 -0.42 -2.02
N SER A 108 -20.55 -1.17 -2.27
CA SER A 108 -20.59 -2.61 -1.97
C SER A 108 -19.62 -3.42 -2.85
N ALA A 109 -19.54 -3.10 -4.15
CA ALA A 109 -18.67 -3.82 -5.07
C ALA A 109 -17.20 -3.54 -4.75
N LEU A 110 -16.80 -2.27 -4.59
CA LEU A 110 -15.43 -1.91 -4.26
C LEU A 110 -14.99 -2.51 -2.92
N THR A 111 -15.86 -2.50 -1.90
CA THR A 111 -15.55 -3.14 -0.61
C THR A 111 -15.26 -4.64 -0.73
N LYS A 112 -16.03 -5.37 -1.56
CA LYS A 112 -15.76 -6.79 -1.82
C LYS A 112 -14.44 -7.02 -2.54
N ILE A 113 -14.07 -6.14 -3.46
CA ILE A 113 -12.79 -6.15 -4.19
C ILE A 113 -11.63 -5.99 -3.22
N VAL A 114 -11.68 -4.94 -2.40
CA VAL A 114 -10.66 -4.65 -1.38
C VAL A 114 -10.52 -5.81 -0.39
N LYS A 115 -11.67 -6.31 0.11
CA LYS A 115 -11.67 -7.45 1.04
C LYS A 115 -11.04 -8.70 0.43
N ALA A 116 -11.38 -9.01 -0.81
CA ALA A 116 -10.84 -10.19 -1.49
C ALA A 116 -9.32 -10.13 -1.67
N PHE A 117 -8.74 -8.96 -1.93
CA PHE A 117 -7.29 -8.78 -1.99
C PHE A 117 -6.64 -9.00 -0.61
N LEU A 118 -7.17 -8.34 0.42
CA LEU A 118 -6.61 -8.40 1.77
C LEU A 118 -6.76 -9.82 2.39
N ASP A 119 -7.87 -10.52 2.09
CA ASP A 119 -8.05 -11.92 2.50
C ASP A 119 -6.95 -12.83 1.90
N GLU A 120 -6.58 -12.67 0.63
CA GLU A 120 -5.50 -13.44 -0.03
C GLU A 120 -4.14 -13.11 0.62
N VAL A 121 -3.87 -11.84 0.92
CA VAL A 121 -2.64 -11.40 1.61
C VAL A 121 -2.53 -12.03 2.99
N ASN A 122 -3.61 -11.99 3.80
CA ASN A 122 -3.64 -12.59 5.13
C ASN A 122 -3.53 -14.12 5.06
N ALA A 123 -4.18 -14.78 4.08
CA ALA A 123 -4.08 -16.22 3.87
C ALA A 123 -2.65 -16.66 3.50
N ALA A 124 -1.87 -15.79 2.90
CA ALA A 124 -0.45 -16.02 2.62
C ALA A 124 0.48 -15.78 3.82
N GLY A 125 -0.08 -15.43 4.99
CA GLY A 125 0.67 -15.24 6.24
C GLY A 125 1.22 -13.82 6.45
N TYR A 126 0.84 -12.86 5.62
CA TYR A 126 1.23 -11.47 5.80
C TYR A 126 0.19 -10.70 6.62
N TYR A 127 0.62 -9.60 7.23
CA TYR A 127 -0.24 -8.68 7.94
C TYR A 127 -0.78 -7.62 6.96
N GLY A 128 -2.00 -7.82 6.46
CA GLY A 128 -2.64 -6.96 5.48
C GLY A 128 -3.22 -5.69 6.09
N MET A 129 -2.93 -4.53 5.49
CA MET A 129 -3.42 -3.22 5.91
C MET A 129 -4.01 -2.47 4.70
N LEU A 130 -5.03 -1.66 4.92
CA LEU A 130 -5.63 -0.79 3.92
C LEU A 130 -5.05 0.63 4.01
N TYR A 131 -4.52 1.16 2.91
CA TYR A 131 -4.23 2.59 2.77
C TYR A 131 -5.27 3.26 1.87
N SER A 132 -5.81 4.38 2.33
CA SER A 132 -6.64 5.24 1.52
C SER A 132 -6.81 6.63 2.17
N ASN A 133 -7.36 7.58 1.42
CA ASN A 133 -7.72 8.89 1.96
C ASN A 133 -9.12 8.90 2.59
N LYS A 134 -9.41 9.94 3.39
CA LYS A 134 -10.68 10.08 4.10
C LYS A 134 -11.90 9.98 3.18
N SER A 135 -11.87 10.61 2.01
CA SER A 135 -12.98 10.59 1.06
C SER A 135 -13.33 9.17 0.61
N TRP A 136 -12.29 8.36 0.29
CA TRP A 136 -12.48 6.98 -0.12
C TRP A 136 -13.04 6.12 1.01
N LEU A 137 -12.50 6.24 2.22
CA LEU A 137 -12.96 5.48 3.39
C LEU A 137 -14.42 5.80 3.76
N THR A 138 -14.87 7.04 3.57
CA THR A 138 -16.23 7.43 3.94
C THR A 138 -17.26 7.26 2.83
N THR A 139 -16.85 7.54 1.58
CA THR A 139 -17.75 7.62 0.43
C THR A 139 -17.80 6.31 -0.36
N TYR A 140 -16.63 5.72 -0.65
CA TYR A 140 -16.53 4.63 -1.61
C TYR A 140 -16.34 3.25 -0.96
N LEU A 141 -16.03 3.18 0.34
CA LEU A 141 -15.84 1.91 1.07
C LEU A 141 -16.86 1.78 2.22
N ASP A 142 -17.37 0.56 2.40
CA ASP A 142 -18.14 0.18 3.57
C ASP A 142 -17.19 -0.38 4.64
N MET A 143 -16.70 0.51 5.50
CA MET A 143 -15.72 0.15 6.53
C MET A 143 -16.27 -0.83 7.56
N SER A 144 -17.61 -0.94 7.73
CA SER A 144 -18.23 -1.94 8.61
C SER A 144 -17.97 -3.40 8.15
N LYS A 145 -17.59 -3.60 6.90
CA LYS A 145 -17.22 -4.90 6.31
C LYS A 145 -15.72 -5.15 6.28
N LEU A 146 -14.92 -4.18 6.70
CA LEU A 146 -13.46 -4.21 6.69
C LEU A 146 -12.86 -4.09 8.11
N THR A 147 -13.66 -4.34 9.14
CA THR A 147 -13.27 -4.22 10.58
C THR A 147 -12.12 -5.15 11.01
N GLY A 148 -11.80 -6.16 10.21
CA GLY A 148 -10.65 -7.06 10.46
C GLY A 148 -9.31 -6.57 9.94
N TYR A 149 -9.27 -5.38 9.33
CA TYR A 149 -8.06 -4.81 8.74
C TYR A 149 -7.74 -3.45 9.35
N GLU A 150 -6.48 -3.23 9.64
CA GLU A 150 -6.01 -1.91 10.05
C GLU A 150 -6.00 -0.94 8.87
N VAL A 151 -6.17 0.36 9.18
CA VAL A 151 -6.23 1.43 8.18
C VAL A 151 -5.09 2.41 8.39
N TRP A 152 -4.33 2.61 7.33
CA TRP A 152 -3.42 3.74 7.20
C TRP A 152 -4.15 4.88 6.47
N LEU A 153 -4.52 5.91 7.23
CA LEU A 153 -5.24 7.06 6.71
C LEU A 153 -4.27 8.09 6.09
N ALA A 154 -4.47 8.41 4.82
CA ALA A 154 -3.89 9.59 4.19
C ALA A 154 -4.73 10.82 4.51
N GLN A 155 -4.22 11.71 5.36
CA GLN A 155 -4.86 12.97 5.68
C GLN A 155 -3.81 14.07 5.92
N TRP A 156 -3.97 15.19 5.23
CA TRP A 156 -3.01 16.34 5.23
C TRP A 156 -3.19 17.31 6.40
N ASN A 157 -4.04 17.02 7.36
CA ASN A 157 -4.32 17.87 8.52
C ASN A 157 -3.45 17.50 9.71
N THR A 158 -3.13 18.49 10.54
CA THR A 158 -2.38 18.30 11.80
C THR A 158 -3.10 17.39 12.82
N VAL A 159 -4.43 17.27 12.72
CA VAL A 159 -5.25 16.37 13.53
C VAL A 159 -6.13 15.54 12.60
N PRO A 160 -6.14 14.20 12.71
CA PRO A 160 -7.04 13.36 11.95
C PRO A 160 -8.50 13.72 12.25
N THR A 161 -9.29 13.92 11.20
CA THR A 161 -10.76 14.20 11.31
C THR A 161 -11.61 13.00 10.93
N TYR A 162 -11.01 11.86 10.64
CA TYR A 162 -11.69 10.60 10.44
C TYR A 162 -12.03 9.97 11.79
N THR A 163 -13.30 9.57 11.98
CA THR A 163 -13.84 9.08 13.27
C THR A 163 -14.09 7.56 13.28
N GLY A 164 -13.70 6.83 12.23
CA GLY A 164 -13.75 5.37 12.21
C GLY A 164 -12.62 4.76 13.05
N ASP A 165 -12.73 3.45 13.34
CA ASP A 165 -11.64 2.73 14.01
C ASP A 165 -10.35 2.83 13.20
N LEU A 166 -9.45 3.65 13.69
CA LEU A 166 -8.07 3.70 13.29
C LEU A 166 -7.30 2.89 14.31
N SER A 167 -6.84 1.72 13.97
CA SER A 167 -5.69 1.15 14.65
C SER A 167 -4.53 2.06 14.31
N LEU A 168 -4.22 2.98 15.24
CA LEU A 168 -3.28 4.05 15.02
C LEU A 168 -1.85 3.52 14.89
N ILE A 169 -1.46 3.13 13.69
CA ILE A 169 -0.11 3.46 13.26
C ILE A 169 -0.21 4.87 12.66
N HIS A 170 -0.02 5.87 13.50
CA HIS A 170 0.13 7.24 13.06
C HIS A 170 1.48 7.35 12.34
N ILE A 171 1.50 7.01 11.08
CA ILE A 171 2.62 7.32 10.21
C ILE A 171 2.44 8.79 9.89
N SER A 172 3.18 9.64 10.56
CA SER A 172 3.39 11.02 10.12
C SER A 172 3.74 10.96 8.65
N GLU A 173 2.99 11.65 7.78
CA GLU A 173 3.22 11.62 6.35
C GLU A 173 4.71 11.71 6.04
N PRO A 174 5.22 10.83 5.16
CA PRO A 174 6.56 11.02 4.66
C PRO A 174 6.58 12.35 3.93
N THR A 175 7.45 13.22 4.39
CA THR A 175 7.79 14.42 3.64
C THR A 175 8.09 13.95 2.22
N ARG A 176 7.23 14.27 1.24
CA ARG A 176 7.59 14.12 -0.16
C ARG A 176 8.87 14.92 -0.32
N LEU A 177 9.99 14.20 -0.37
CA LEU A 177 11.24 14.79 -0.76
C LEU A 177 11.03 15.31 -2.19
N ARG A 178 10.73 16.60 -2.28
CA ARG A 178 10.82 17.32 -3.55
C ARG A 178 12.32 17.42 -3.83
N CYS A 179 12.77 16.62 -4.80
CA CYS A 179 14.04 16.89 -5.45
C CYS A 179 13.90 18.14 -6.30
#